data_bf729c055f24cb4275c926e6e1a1e958
#
_entry.id   bf729c055f24cb4275c926e6e1a1e958
#
_cell.length_a   1.000
_cell.length_b   1.000
_cell.length_c   1.000
_cell.angle_alpha   90.00
_cell.angle_beta   90.00
_cell.angle_gamma   90.00
#
_symmetry.space_group_name_H-M   'P 1'
#
loop_
_entity.id
_entity.type
_entity.pdbx_description
1 polymer ?
#
loop_
_entity_poly.entity_id
_entity_poly.type
_entity_poly.pdbx_seq_one_letter_code
_entity_poly.pdbx_strand_id
1 'polypeptide(L)'
;MNGETLTGLLKKGQMILAQAGIKEAGLDAWLLLEYVTGKSRAYYFAYGEESVTESVAERYLELISRRAGHIPLQHLTHQAFFMGHEFYVDKNVLVPRQDTETLVESALECMKAVKNPYILDMCTGSGCILISILKERADAHGTGVDLSDEALKVAVRNARTLEVAEHAEFVQSNLFSEMQNIVYGTEYMKRTAVKDTVKMTECENSNRNYSRAYDMIISNPPYIPTAEIEDLMDEVKLHDPRMALDGMEDGLYFTGLSRNRHRIILFRVVGFI
;
A
#
# COMPACT_ATOMS: atom_id res chain seq x y z
N MET A 1 -27.42 32.42 18.65
CA MET A 1 -27.48 31.37 17.60
C MET A 1 -26.92 30.13 18.26
N ASN A 2 -27.71 29.04 18.42
CA ASN A 2 -27.16 27.79 18.95
C ASN A 2 -26.18 27.26 17.93
N GLY A 3 -24.91 27.22 18.29
CA GLY A 3 -23.86 26.62 17.43
C GLY A 3 -24.17 25.14 17.12
N GLU A 4 -23.65 24.61 16.03
CA GLU A 4 -23.72 23.18 15.68
C GLU A 4 -23.07 22.36 16.81
N THR A 5 -23.70 21.27 17.25
CA THR A 5 -23.11 20.38 18.27
C THR A 5 -22.35 19.23 17.62
N LEU A 6 -21.45 18.58 18.38
CA LEU A 6 -20.74 17.38 17.91
C LEU A 6 -21.71 16.30 17.42
N THR A 7 -22.76 16.02 18.20
CA THR A 7 -23.81 15.05 17.83
C THR A 7 -24.59 15.47 16.60
N GLY A 8 -24.94 16.75 16.48
CA GLY A 8 -25.63 17.29 15.30
C GLY A 8 -24.80 17.17 14.03
N LEU A 9 -23.53 17.55 14.13
CA LEU A 9 -22.58 17.51 13.02
C LEU A 9 -22.34 16.07 12.54
N LEU A 10 -22.16 15.12 13.48
CA LEU A 10 -22.01 13.70 13.16
C LEU A 10 -23.23 13.15 12.41
N LYS A 11 -24.45 13.39 12.92
CA LYS A 11 -25.68 12.94 12.27
C LYS A 11 -25.83 13.49 10.85
N LYS A 12 -25.47 14.75 10.65
CA LYS A 12 -25.49 15.39 9.34
C LYS A 12 -24.52 14.72 8.37
N GLY A 13 -23.28 14.42 8.81
CA GLY A 13 -22.30 13.69 8.00
C GLY A 13 -22.77 12.28 7.63
N GLN A 14 -23.31 11.53 8.60
CA GLN A 14 -23.88 10.19 8.37
C GLN A 14 -25.00 10.22 7.33
N MET A 15 -25.89 11.19 7.41
CA MET A 15 -26.99 11.36 6.45
C MET A 15 -26.47 11.63 5.03
N ILE A 16 -25.50 12.54 4.89
CA ILE A 16 -24.92 12.89 3.58
C ILE A 16 -24.25 11.65 2.94
N LEU A 17 -23.43 10.94 3.72
CA LEU A 17 -22.73 9.75 3.22
C LEU A 17 -23.69 8.60 2.87
N ALA A 18 -24.73 8.39 3.68
CA ALA A 18 -25.74 7.37 3.41
C ALA A 18 -26.53 7.69 2.12
N GLN A 19 -26.88 8.96 1.89
CA GLN A 19 -27.55 9.41 0.66
C GLN A 19 -26.66 9.25 -0.57
N ALA A 20 -25.33 9.35 -0.41
CA ALA A 20 -24.35 9.10 -1.45
C ALA A 20 -24.05 7.61 -1.69
N GLY A 21 -24.70 6.70 -0.96
CA GLY A 21 -24.52 5.26 -1.12
C GLY A 21 -23.22 4.70 -0.48
N ILE A 22 -22.57 5.45 0.40
CA ILE A 22 -21.39 4.95 1.13
C ILE A 22 -21.82 3.84 2.09
N LYS A 23 -21.28 2.63 1.91
CA LYS A 23 -21.67 1.44 2.71
C LYS A 23 -21.46 1.65 4.21
N GLU A 24 -20.29 2.18 4.59
CA GLU A 24 -19.91 2.41 5.98
C GLU A 24 -20.13 3.86 6.44
N ALA A 25 -21.21 4.51 5.94
CA ALA A 25 -21.51 5.93 6.18
C ALA A 25 -21.40 6.36 7.65
N GLY A 26 -21.85 5.50 8.56
CA GLY A 26 -21.78 5.76 10.00
C GLY A 26 -20.35 5.78 10.54
N LEU A 27 -19.54 4.85 10.11
CA LEU A 27 -18.14 4.71 10.51
C LEU A 27 -17.29 5.82 9.89
N ASP A 28 -17.45 6.07 8.59
CA ASP A 28 -16.68 7.08 7.86
C ASP A 28 -16.95 8.49 8.39
N ALA A 29 -18.23 8.83 8.62
CA ALA A 29 -18.60 10.11 9.22
C ALA A 29 -17.97 10.30 10.61
N TRP A 30 -17.91 9.22 11.36
CA TRP A 30 -17.30 9.18 12.67
C TRP A 30 -15.77 9.42 12.59
N LEU A 31 -15.06 8.64 11.77
CA LEU A 31 -13.60 8.72 11.62
C LEU A 31 -13.15 10.09 11.07
N LEU A 32 -13.94 10.68 10.17
CA LEU A 32 -13.67 12.04 9.69
C LEU A 32 -13.87 13.10 10.78
N LEU A 33 -14.85 12.91 11.66
CA LEU A 33 -15.07 13.84 12.79
C LEU A 33 -13.94 13.72 13.81
N GLU A 34 -13.51 12.50 14.12
CA GLU A 34 -12.36 12.23 14.98
C GLU A 34 -11.08 12.85 14.41
N TYR A 35 -10.84 12.68 13.10
CA TYR A 35 -9.71 13.27 12.40
C TYR A 35 -9.67 14.80 12.49
N VAL A 36 -10.82 15.48 12.31
CA VAL A 36 -10.89 16.95 12.34
C VAL A 36 -10.75 17.50 13.76
N THR A 37 -11.30 16.79 14.74
CA THR A 37 -11.35 17.30 16.12
C THR A 37 -10.23 16.80 17.02
N GLY A 38 -9.56 15.67 16.64
CA GLY A 38 -8.60 14.97 17.48
C GLY A 38 -9.20 14.34 18.74
N LYS A 39 -10.55 14.24 18.84
CA LYS A 39 -11.25 13.77 20.03
C LYS A 39 -11.68 12.32 19.85
N SER A 40 -11.44 11.48 20.85
CA SER A 40 -11.78 10.06 20.83
C SER A 40 -13.29 9.79 20.90
N ARG A 41 -13.68 8.56 20.55
CA ARG A 41 -15.07 8.10 20.62
C ARG A 41 -15.68 8.23 22.01
N ALA A 42 -14.90 7.97 23.06
CA ALA A 42 -15.34 8.15 24.43
C ALA A 42 -15.69 9.60 24.77
N TYR A 43 -14.94 10.55 24.23
CA TYR A 43 -15.21 11.97 24.40
C TYR A 43 -16.58 12.36 23.85
N TYR A 44 -16.94 11.89 22.67
CA TYR A 44 -18.23 12.19 22.05
C TYR A 44 -19.41 11.63 22.84
N PHE A 45 -19.28 10.44 23.41
CA PHE A 45 -20.34 9.89 24.27
C PHE A 45 -20.54 10.73 25.52
N ALA A 46 -19.49 11.34 26.07
CA ALA A 46 -19.58 12.16 27.26
C ALA A 46 -20.01 13.61 26.96
N TYR A 47 -19.60 14.17 25.83
CA TYR A 47 -19.71 15.60 25.52
C TYR A 47 -20.36 15.89 24.16
N GLY A 48 -21.24 15.04 23.66
CA GLY A 48 -21.86 15.15 22.33
C GLY A 48 -22.63 16.45 22.09
N GLU A 49 -23.12 17.09 23.12
CA GLU A 49 -23.84 18.37 23.07
C GLU A 49 -22.91 19.61 23.12
N GLU A 50 -21.60 19.39 23.18
CA GLU A 50 -20.63 20.48 23.08
C GLU A 50 -20.72 21.15 21.71
N SER A 51 -20.75 22.49 21.72
CA SER A 51 -20.77 23.28 20.50
C SER A 51 -19.42 23.24 19.81
N VAL A 52 -19.41 23.05 18.50
CA VAL A 52 -18.20 23.13 17.67
C VAL A 52 -18.01 24.54 17.11
N THR A 53 -16.78 24.90 16.81
CA THR A 53 -16.50 26.15 16.10
C THR A 53 -16.91 26.03 14.64
N GLU A 54 -17.23 27.17 14.01
CA GLU A 54 -17.60 27.23 12.60
C GLU A 54 -16.51 26.61 11.69
N SER A 55 -15.24 26.87 11.97
CA SER A 55 -14.10 26.34 11.21
C SER A 55 -14.00 24.80 11.30
N VAL A 56 -14.30 24.20 12.44
CA VAL A 56 -14.35 22.74 12.60
C VAL A 56 -15.51 22.17 11.82
N ALA A 57 -16.70 22.79 11.90
CA ALA A 57 -17.87 22.34 11.16
C ALA A 57 -17.66 22.42 9.63
N GLU A 58 -17.11 23.52 9.14
CA GLU A 58 -16.78 23.70 7.72
C GLU A 58 -15.78 22.66 7.23
N ARG A 59 -14.66 22.45 7.97
CA ARG A 59 -13.65 21.47 7.61
C ARG A 59 -14.21 20.06 7.58
N TYR A 60 -15.02 19.70 8.57
CA TYR A 60 -15.70 18.40 8.60
C TYR A 60 -16.61 18.20 7.40
N LEU A 61 -17.49 19.17 7.12
CA LEU A 61 -18.43 19.09 6.00
C LEU A 61 -17.75 19.10 4.63
N GLU A 62 -16.60 19.77 4.49
CA GLU A 62 -15.75 19.66 3.31
C GLU A 62 -15.28 18.21 3.09
N LEU A 63 -14.77 17.56 4.14
CA LEU A 63 -14.31 16.17 4.05
C LEU A 63 -15.48 15.20 3.80
N ILE A 64 -16.62 15.40 4.44
CA ILE A 64 -17.86 14.64 4.18
C ILE A 64 -18.28 14.78 2.71
N SER A 65 -18.27 15.98 2.16
CA SER A 65 -18.59 16.21 0.74
C SER A 65 -17.63 15.47 -0.21
N ARG A 66 -16.35 15.51 0.10
CA ARG A 66 -15.33 14.78 -0.67
C ARG A 66 -15.51 13.26 -0.54
N ARG A 67 -15.84 12.76 0.66
CA ARG A 67 -16.13 11.33 0.87
C ARG A 67 -17.41 10.91 0.15
N ALA A 68 -18.45 11.74 0.13
CA ALA A 68 -19.66 11.53 -0.66
C ALA A 68 -19.40 11.46 -2.16
N GLY A 69 -18.30 12.06 -2.65
CA GLY A 69 -17.76 11.88 -4.01
C GLY A 69 -16.90 10.62 -4.16
N HIS A 70 -17.03 9.65 -3.27
CA HIS A 70 -16.32 8.36 -3.24
C HIS A 70 -14.80 8.43 -3.09
N ILE A 71 -14.21 9.60 -2.72
CA ILE A 71 -12.77 9.62 -2.38
C ILE A 71 -12.54 8.70 -1.16
N PRO A 72 -11.58 7.76 -1.22
CA PRO A 72 -11.29 6.87 -0.09
C PRO A 72 -11.05 7.64 1.21
N LEU A 73 -11.60 7.14 2.31
CA LEU A 73 -11.40 7.72 3.64
C LEU A 73 -9.90 7.91 3.94
N GLN A 74 -9.11 6.90 3.62
CA GLN A 74 -7.66 6.88 3.83
C GLN A 74 -6.94 7.99 3.05
N HIS A 75 -7.39 8.31 1.84
CA HIS A 75 -6.85 9.44 1.07
C HIS A 75 -7.25 10.81 1.65
N LEU A 76 -8.37 10.89 2.36
CA LEU A 76 -8.81 12.11 3.03
C LEU A 76 -8.08 12.37 4.34
N THR A 77 -7.83 11.29 5.10
CA THR A 77 -7.11 11.35 6.38
C THR A 77 -5.60 11.19 6.22
N HIS A 78 -5.14 10.73 5.06
CA HIS A 78 -3.75 10.35 4.79
C HIS A 78 -3.24 9.24 5.72
N GLN A 79 -4.13 8.36 6.19
CA GLN A 79 -3.81 7.30 7.15
C GLN A 79 -4.39 5.98 6.66
N ALA A 80 -3.57 4.94 6.64
CA ALA A 80 -4.00 3.55 6.42
C ALA A 80 -3.26 2.65 7.43
N PHE A 81 -4.00 1.73 8.05
CA PHE A 81 -3.41 0.75 8.96
C PHE A 81 -3.11 -0.54 8.20
N PHE A 82 -1.90 -1.06 8.38
CA PHE A 82 -1.44 -2.30 7.76
C PHE A 82 -0.39 -2.96 8.67
N MET A 83 -0.51 -4.26 8.96
CA MET A 83 0.36 -4.99 9.89
C MET A 83 0.51 -4.29 11.26
N GLY A 84 -0.54 -3.64 11.76
CA GLY A 84 -0.51 -2.92 13.04
C GLY A 84 0.22 -1.57 13.02
N HIS A 85 0.73 -1.13 11.86
CA HIS A 85 1.41 0.16 11.69
C HIS A 85 0.55 1.13 10.90
N GLU A 86 0.72 2.44 11.17
CA GLU A 86 0.07 3.52 10.44
C GLU A 86 0.96 3.97 9.27
N PHE A 87 0.42 3.89 8.06
CA PHE A 87 1.07 4.33 6.82
C PHE A 87 0.43 5.60 6.31
N TYR A 88 1.23 6.54 5.85
CA TYR A 88 0.76 7.64 5.03
C TYR A 88 0.37 7.12 3.65
N VAL A 89 -0.79 7.57 3.18
CA VAL A 89 -1.29 7.28 1.82
C VAL A 89 -1.92 8.52 1.20
N ASP A 90 -1.86 8.61 -0.11
CA ASP A 90 -2.53 9.63 -0.90
C ASP A 90 -2.94 9.06 -2.28
N LYS A 91 -3.46 9.92 -3.15
CA LYS A 91 -3.92 9.56 -4.50
C LYS A 91 -2.86 8.89 -5.41
N ASN A 92 -1.61 8.86 -5.00
CA ASN A 92 -0.51 8.32 -5.82
C ASN A 92 -0.22 6.84 -5.53
N VAL A 93 -0.84 6.28 -4.48
CA VAL A 93 -0.64 4.89 -4.07
C VAL A 93 -1.96 4.18 -3.82
N LEU A 94 -1.99 2.88 -4.09
CA LEU A 94 -3.08 2.01 -3.67
C LEU A 94 -3.17 2.02 -2.15
N VAL A 95 -4.38 2.16 -1.61
CA VAL A 95 -4.61 1.97 -0.17
C VAL A 95 -4.27 0.53 0.21
N PRO A 96 -3.35 0.29 1.17
CA PRO A 96 -3.02 -1.06 1.62
C PRO A 96 -4.27 -1.86 2.00
N ARG A 97 -4.37 -3.10 1.48
CA ARG A 97 -5.51 -4.00 1.72
C ARG A 97 -5.14 -5.04 2.76
N GLN A 98 -6.06 -5.37 3.65
CA GLN A 98 -5.82 -6.36 4.72
C GLN A 98 -5.42 -7.73 4.18
N ASP A 99 -5.99 -8.16 3.05
CA ASP A 99 -5.63 -9.43 2.43
C ASP A 99 -4.13 -9.53 2.07
N THR A 100 -3.49 -8.37 1.83
CA THR A 100 -2.05 -8.31 1.56
C THR A 100 -1.20 -8.59 2.81
N GLU A 101 -1.77 -8.51 4.02
CA GLU A 101 -1.06 -8.85 5.26
C GLU A 101 -0.63 -10.33 5.27
N THR A 102 -1.45 -11.22 4.69
CA THR A 102 -1.11 -12.65 4.57
C THR A 102 0.15 -12.90 3.72
N LEU A 103 0.43 -12.01 2.76
CA LEU A 103 1.66 -12.04 1.97
C LEU A 103 2.88 -11.73 2.84
N VAL A 104 2.78 -10.72 3.70
CA VAL A 104 3.86 -10.35 4.67
C VAL A 104 4.09 -11.50 5.66
N GLU A 105 3.03 -12.06 6.24
CA GLU A 105 3.12 -13.19 7.16
C GLU A 105 3.80 -14.41 6.52
N SER A 106 3.41 -14.75 5.28
CA SER A 106 4.01 -15.84 4.51
C SER A 106 5.49 -15.58 4.22
N ALA A 107 5.85 -14.34 3.89
CA ALA A 107 7.24 -13.96 3.64
C ALA A 107 8.09 -14.09 4.91
N LEU A 108 7.60 -13.61 6.05
CA LEU A 108 8.27 -13.72 7.34
C LEU A 108 8.53 -15.18 7.74
N GLU A 109 7.53 -16.05 7.56
CA GLU A 109 7.70 -17.49 7.86
C GLU A 109 8.70 -18.15 6.90
N CYS A 110 8.66 -17.86 5.59
CA CYS A 110 9.61 -18.39 4.62
C CYS A 110 11.06 -17.98 4.91
N MET A 111 11.27 -16.78 5.46
CA MET A 111 12.59 -16.24 5.77
C MET A 111 13.06 -16.51 7.20
N LYS A 112 12.30 -17.24 8.01
CA LYS A 112 12.56 -17.44 9.43
C LYS A 112 13.97 -17.98 9.75
N ALA A 113 14.50 -18.84 8.86
CA ALA A 113 15.83 -19.44 9.01
C ALA A 113 16.96 -18.65 8.30
N VAL A 114 16.62 -17.60 7.54
CA VAL A 114 17.59 -16.78 6.81
C VAL A 114 18.08 -15.66 7.74
N LYS A 115 19.38 -15.52 7.87
CA LYS A 115 20.01 -14.43 8.65
C LYS A 115 20.30 -13.26 7.76
N ASN A 116 20.02 -12.05 8.24
CA ASN A 116 20.17 -10.78 7.51
C ASN A 116 19.58 -10.85 6.09
N PRO A 117 18.28 -11.24 5.93
CA PRO A 117 17.70 -11.43 4.61
C PRO A 117 17.64 -10.12 3.84
N TYR A 118 17.84 -10.21 2.52
CA TYR A 118 17.68 -9.09 1.61
C TYR A 118 16.45 -9.30 0.72
N ILE A 119 15.50 -8.37 0.76
CA ILE A 119 14.19 -8.50 0.12
C ILE A 119 14.08 -7.51 -1.04
N LEU A 120 13.49 -7.96 -2.15
CA LEU A 120 13.05 -7.12 -3.26
C LEU A 120 11.52 -7.06 -3.27
N ASP A 121 10.97 -5.88 -3.04
CA ASP A 121 9.53 -5.61 -3.13
C ASP A 121 9.22 -4.91 -4.45
N MET A 122 8.61 -5.65 -5.38
CA MET A 122 8.26 -5.15 -6.71
C MET A 122 6.84 -4.60 -6.71
N CYS A 123 6.65 -3.43 -7.35
CA CYS A 123 5.42 -2.66 -7.28
C CYS A 123 5.11 -2.24 -5.83
N THR A 124 6.11 -1.65 -5.19
CA THR A 124 6.10 -1.40 -3.73
C THR A 124 5.02 -0.41 -3.28
N GLY A 125 4.56 0.48 -4.16
CA GLY A 125 3.51 1.47 -3.88
C GLY A 125 3.85 2.33 -2.67
N SER A 126 3.04 2.24 -1.62
CA SER A 126 3.27 2.94 -0.34
C SER A 126 4.44 2.39 0.48
N GLY A 127 5.08 1.30 0.04
CA GLY A 127 6.12 0.58 0.78
C GLY A 127 5.58 -0.34 1.87
N CYS A 128 4.26 -0.52 1.99
CA CYS A 128 3.66 -1.19 3.14
C CYS A 128 4.16 -2.62 3.35
N ILE A 129 4.41 -3.39 2.29
CA ILE A 129 4.91 -4.77 2.37
C ILE A 129 6.34 -4.78 2.89
N LEU A 130 7.25 -4.09 2.19
CA LEU A 130 8.67 -4.06 2.56
C LEU A 130 8.86 -3.50 3.97
N ILE A 131 8.27 -2.33 4.24
CA ILE A 131 8.43 -1.65 5.53
C ILE A 131 7.92 -2.50 6.68
N SER A 132 6.77 -3.20 6.51
CA SER A 132 6.26 -4.11 7.54
C SER A 132 7.21 -5.28 7.80
N ILE A 133 7.80 -5.88 6.75
CA ILE A 133 8.83 -6.91 6.93
C ILE A 133 10.03 -6.37 7.72
N LEU A 134 10.50 -5.16 7.40
CA LEU A 134 11.64 -4.54 8.08
C LEU A 134 11.32 -4.17 9.54
N LYS A 135 10.08 -3.85 9.87
CA LYS A 135 9.62 -3.64 11.25
C LYS A 135 9.65 -4.93 12.08
N GLU A 136 9.25 -6.05 11.49
CA GLU A 136 9.23 -7.36 12.15
C GLU A 136 10.62 -8.02 12.21
N ARG A 137 11.53 -7.63 11.32
CA ARG A 137 12.86 -8.23 11.15
C ARG A 137 13.94 -7.16 11.12
N ALA A 138 14.45 -6.76 12.28
CA ALA A 138 15.48 -5.73 12.42
C ALA A 138 16.83 -6.09 11.76
N ASP A 139 17.06 -7.38 11.46
CA ASP A 139 18.23 -7.85 10.71
C ASP A 139 18.03 -7.85 9.19
N ALA A 140 16.81 -7.57 8.71
CA ALA A 140 16.50 -7.56 7.29
C ALA A 140 16.88 -6.23 6.62
N HIS A 141 17.15 -6.30 5.33
CA HIS A 141 17.30 -5.15 4.44
C HIS A 141 16.46 -5.36 3.18
N GLY A 142 16.14 -4.30 2.45
CA GLY A 142 15.41 -4.50 1.21
C GLY A 142 15.40 -3.31 0.29
N THR A 143 14.99 -3.60 -0.95
CA THR A 143 14.78 -2.61 -2.01
C THR A 143 13.32 -2.65 -2.44
N GLY A 144 12.63 -1.51 -2.34
CA GLY A 144 11.31 -1.31 -2.92
C GLY A 144 11.44 -0.72 -4.32
N VAL A 145 10.74 -1.31 -5.28
CA VAL A 145 10.76 -0.86 -6.68
C VAL A 145 9.37 -0.49 -7.13
N ASP A 146 9.25 0.66 -7.78
CA ASP A 146 8.00 1.09 -8.42
C ASP A 146 8.30 1.84 -9.72
N LEU A 147 7.34 1.86 -10.63
CA LEU A 147 7.40 2.66 -11.84
C LEU A 147 7.10 4.14 -11.54
N SER A 148 6.28 4.41 -10.54
CA SER A 148 5.83 5.75 -10.12
C SER A 148 6.81 6.38 -9.15
N ASP A 149 7.47 7.47 -9.57
CA ASP A 149 8.29 8.29 -8.67
C ASP A 149 7.47 8.88 -7.51
N GLU A 150 6.21 9.23 -7.74
CA GLU A 150 5.32 9.75 -6.71
C GLU A 150 4.98 8.68 -5.65
N ALA A 151 4.79 7.42 -6.06
CA ALA A 151 4.61 6.30 -5.13
C ALA A 151 5.87 6.08 -4.28
N LEU A 152 7.06 6.16 -4.89
CA LEU A 152 8.33 6.03 -4.16
C LEU A 152 8.53 7.15 -3.13
N LYS A 153 8.07 8.37 -3.41
CA LYS A 153 8.09 9.47 -2.42
C LYS A 153 7.24 9.13 -1.20
N VAL A 154 6.08 8.51 -1.40
CA VAL A 154 5.23 8.01 -0.31
C VAL A 154 5.95 6.91 0.47
N ALA A 155 6.54 5.92 -0.21
CA ALA A 155 7.29 4.84 0.42
C ALA A 155 8.48 5.36 1.26
N VAL A 156 9.28 6.29 0.72
CA VAL A 156 10.39 6.93 1.45
C VAL A 156 9.88 7.67 2.70
N ARG A 157 8.76 8.38 2.59
CA ARG A 157 8.13 9.05 3.74
C ARG A 157 7.75 8.04 4.81
N ASN A 158 7.09 6.95 4.44
CA ASN A 158 6.67 5.90 5.34
C ASN A 158 7.85 5.20 6.02
N ALA A 159 8.91 4.88 5.27
CA ALA A 159 10.12 4.27 5.82
C ALA A 159 10.80 5.16 6.87
N ARG A 160 10.80 6.48 6.66
CA ARG A 160 11.31 7.44 7.65
C ARG A 160 10.42 7.53 8.88
N THR A 161 9.11 7.66 8.69
CA THR A 161 8.13 7.76 9.78
C THR A 161 8.13 6.51 10.66
N LEU A 162 8.29 5.33 10.05
CA LEU A 162 8.34 4.04 10.72
C LEU A 162 9.77 3.60 11.10
N GLU A 163 10.76 4.49 10.97
CA GLU A 163 12.13 4.31 11.47
C GLU A 163 12.88 3.09 10.87
N VAL A 164 12.63 2.77 9.59
CA VAL A 164 13.33 1.68 8.86
C VAL A 164 14.11 2.19 7.64
N ALA A 165 14.25 3.50 7.49
CA ALA A 165 14.88 4.11 6.32
C ALA A 165 16.35 3.68 6.09
N GLU A 166 17.07 3.33 7.16
CA GLU A 166 18.45 2.84 7.08
C GLU A 166 18.55 1.41 6.51
N HIS A 167 17.43 0.67 6.52
CA HIS A 167 17.33 -0.71 6.04
C HIS A 167 16.61 -0.81 4.68
N ALA A 168 16.04 0.29 4.18
CA ALA A 168 15.23 0.34 2.98
C ALA A 168 15.85 1.23 1.91
N GLU A 169 15.93 0.73 0.69
CA GLU A 169 16.26 1.50 -0.52
C GLU A 169 15.06 1.53 -1.45
N PHE A 170 14.81 2.66 -2.13
CA PHE A 170 13.70 2.78 -3.08
C PHE A 170 14.23 3.22 -4.44
N VAL A 171 13.85 2.47 -5.49
CA VAL A 171 14.39 2.64 -6.85
C VAL A 171 13.26 2.70 -7.86
N GLN A 172 13.27 3.74 -8.71
CA GLN A 172 12.35 3.82 -9.83
C GLN A 172 12.80 2.86 -10.93
N SER A 173 11.92 1.91 -11.29
CA SER A 173 12.21 0.96 -12.36
C SER A 173 10.92 0.38 -12.94
N ASN A 174 10.94 0.11 -14.24
CA ASN A 174 9.91 -0.71 -14.87
C ASN A 174 10.26 -2.19 -14.63
N LEU A 175 9.72 -2.74 -13.54
CA LEU A 175 10.07 -4.08 -13.04
C LEU A 175 11.60 -4.21 -12.88
N PHE A 176 12.21 -5.11 -13.63
CA PHE A 176 13.66 -5.40 -13.55
C PHE A 176 14.54 -4.57 -14.48
N SER A 177 14.01 -3.58 -15.23
CA SER A 177 14.74 -2.91 -16.30
C SER A 177 15.97 -2.16 -15.81
N GLU A 178 15.88 -1.49 -14.65
CA GLU A 178 17.00 -0.74 -14.05
C GLU A 178 17.80 -1.58 -13.04
N MET A 179 17.40 -2.84 -12.84
CA MET A 179 18.02 -3.76 -11.89
C MET A 179 18.97 -4.74 -12.62
N GLN A 180 19.83 -4.21 -13.48
CA GLN A 180 20.83 -4.98 -14.20
C GLN A 180 21.80 -5.59 -13.17
N ASN A 181 21.78 -6.91 -13.01
CA ASN A 181 22.58 -7.72 -12.09
C ASN A 181 21.91 -8.09 -10.74
N ILE A 182 20.63 -8.43 -10.74
CA ILE A 182 20.03 -9.12 -9.61
C ILE A 182 20.66 -10.51 -9.52
N VAL A 183 21.51 -10.72 -8.54
CA VAL A 183 22.13 -12.01 -8.24
C VAL A 183 21.44 -12.59 -7.00
N TYR A 184 20.86 -13.78 -7.12
CA TYR A 184 20.23 -14.49 -5.99
C TYR A 184 21.27 -15.09 -5.05
N GLY A 185 20.99 -15.07 -3.76
CA GLY A 185 21.86 -15.64 -2.73
C GLY A 185 22.19 -17.12 -2.98
N THR A 186 23.48 -17.42 -2.97
CA THR A 186 24.02 -18.74 -3.36
C THR A 186 23.65 -19.87 -2.39
N GLU A 187 23.30 -19.58 -1.14
CA GLU A 187 22.96 -20.61 -0.14
C GLU A 187 21.54 -21.17 -0.31
N TYR A 188 20.58 -20.33 -0.67
CA TYR A 188 19.21 -20.80 -0.95
C TYR A 188 19.13 -21.63 -2.23
N MET A 189 19.91 -21.30 -3.25
CA MET A 189 19.99 -22.03 -4.52
C MET A 189 20.60 -23.41 -4.37
N LYS A 190 21.47 -23.64 -3.40
CA LYS A 190 22.06 -24.97 -3.11
C LYS A 190 21.07 -25.96 -2.53
N ARG A 191 20.01 -25.50 -1.86
CA ARG A 191 18.98 -26.36 -1.25
C ARG A 191 17.86 -26.76 -2.20
N THR A 192 17.71 -26.08 -3.34
CA THR A 192 16.56 -26.26 -4.26
C THR A 192 16.98 -26.46 -5.70
N ALA A 193 18.22 -26.97 -5.93
CA ALA A 193 18.79 -27.15 -7.27
C ALA A 193 17.90 -27.99 -8.18
N VAL A 194 17.11 -27.31 -9.01
CA VAL A 194 16.70 -27.82 -10.31
C VAL A 194 17.70 -27.23 -11.32
N LYS A 195 18.38 -28.13 -12.02
CA LYS A 195 19.38 -27.79 -13.03
C LYS A 195 18.70 -27.08 -14.20
N ASP A 196 18.87 -25.78 -14.31
CA ASP A 196 18.79 -25.08 -15.59
C ASP A 196 19.68 -23.84 -15.51
N THR A 197 20.83 -23.96 -16.12
CA THR A 197 21.88 -22.97 -16.22
C THR A 197 21.49 -21.94 -17.29
N VAL A 198 21.06 -20.74 -16.89
CA VAL A 198 20.93 -19.62 -17.82
C VAL A 198 22.26 -18.85 -17.82
N LYS A 199 22.95 -18.87 -18.96
CA LYS A 199 24.12 -18.02 -19.23
C LYS A 199 23.68 -16.56 -19.30
N MET A 200 24.22 -15.73 -18.42
CA MET A 200 24.09 -14.27 -18.49
C MET A 200 25.10 -13.71 -19.49
N THR A 201 24.62 -13.00 -20.49
CA THR A 201 25.47 -12.19 -21.39
C THR A 201 25.71 -10.83 -20.72
N GLU A 202 27.01 -10.47 -20.64
CA GLU A 202 27.48 -9.19 -20.12
C GLU A 202 26.97 -8.03 -21.02
N CYS A 203 26.32 -7.02 -20.41
CA CYS A 203 26.11 -5.72 -21.02
C CYS A 203 26.97 -4.69 -20.28
N GLU A 204 27.96 -4.17 -20.98
CA GLU A 204 28.80 -3.06 -20.54
C GLU A 204 28.05 -1.72 -20.59
N ASN A 205 28.26 -0.90 -19.55
CA ASN A 205 27.99 0.53 -19.41
C ASN A 205 26.70 0.98 -18.68
N SER A 206 26.76 0.94 -17.35
CA SER A 206 26.31 2.08 -16.53
C SER A 206 26.92 1.99 -15.12
N ASN A 207 27.43 3.12 -14.61
CA ASN A 207 28.24 3.25 -13.40
C ASN A 207 27.46 3.13 -12.07
N ARG A 208 26.53 2.20 -11.93
CA ARG A 208 25.94 1.80 -10.66
C ARG A 208 25.90 0.28 -10.59
N ASN A 209 26.90 -0.30 -9.94
CA ASN A 209 26.96 -1.73 -9.69
C ASN A 209 25.93 -2.12 -8.62
N TYR A 210 24.70 -2.42 -9.00
CA TYR A 210 23.75 -3.13 -8.15
C TYR A 210 23.97 -4.65 -8.31
N SER A 211 25.08 -5.15 -7.79
CA SER A 211 25.31 -6.61 -7.66
C SER A 211 24.88 -7.07 -6.27
N ARG A 212 23.59 -6.94 -5.91
CA ARG A 212 23.05 -7.49 -4.68
C ARG A 212 22.26 -8.75 -4.95
N ALA A 213 22.55 -9.79 -4.16
CA ALA A 213 21.73 -10.99 -4.12
C ALA A 213 20.51 -10.73 -3.25
N TYR A 214 19.32 -11.07 -3.72
CA TYR A 214 18.08 -11.05 -2.93
C TYR A 214 17.73 -12.47 -2.47
N ASP A 215 17.41 -12.62 -1.20
CA ASP A 215 16.95 -13.89 -0.64
C ASP A 215 15.47 -14.13 -0.98
N MET A 216 14.72 -13.05 -1.20
CA MET A 216 13.30 -13.10 -1.54
C MET A 216 12.91 -11.98 -2.49
N ILE A 217 12.04 -12.30 -3.45
CA ILE A 217 11.29 -11.32 -4.23
C ILE A 217 9.82 -11.45 -3.86
N ILE A 218 9.21 -10.33 -3.50
CA ILE A 218 7.80 -10.24 -3.11
C ILE A 218 7.12 -9.19 -3.99
N SER A 219 5.86 -9.38 -4.31
CA SER A 219 5.11 -8.41 -5.10
C SER A 219 3.61 -8.55 -4.90
N ASN A 220 2.92 -7.43 -4.84
CA ASN A 220 1.48 -7.31 -5.07
C ASN A 220 1.26 -6.45 -6.33
N PRO A 221 1.49 -7.00 -7.54
CA PRO A 221 1.43 -6.25 -8.78
C PRO A 221 -0.01 -5.99 -9.19
N PRO A 222 -0.27 -5.06 -10.14
CA PRO A 222 -1.57 -4.92 -10.77
C PRO A 222 -2.04 -6.25 -11.40
N TYR A 223 -3.27 -6.66 -11.12
CA TYR A 223 -3.81 -7.96 -11.56
C TYR A 223 -5.26 -7.91 -12.06
N ILE A 224 -5.88 -6.73 -12.12
CA ILE A 224 -7.26 -6.60 -12.59
C ILE A 224 -7.24 -6.51 -14.11
N PRO A 225 -7.97 -7.37 -14.84
CA PRO A 225 -8.11 -7.22 -16.28
C PRO A 225 -8.63 -5.83 -16.65
N THR A 226 -8.05 -5.22 -17.69
CA THR A 226 -8.41 -3.85 -18.11
C THR A 226 -9.91 -3.66 -18.27
N ALA A 227 -10.61 -4.67 -18.82
CA ALA A 227 -12.05 -4.63 -19.05
C ALA A 227 -12.88 -4.64 -17.75
N GLU A 228 -12.36 -5.22 -16.67
CA GLU A 228 -13.05 -5.35 -15.38
C GLU A 228 -12.88 -4.11 -14.49
N ILE A 229 -11.96 -3.19 -14.82
CA ILE A 229 -11.73 -1.98 -14.02
C ILE A 229 -12.98 -1.10 -13.94
N GLU A 230 -13.76 -1.04 -15.01
CA GLU A 230 -14.98 -0.22 -15.07
C GLU A 230 -16.12 -0.77 -14.20
N ASP A 231 -16.06 -2.06 -13.82
CA ASP A 231 -17.02 -2.71 -12.95
C ASP A 231 -16.67 -2.60 -11.45
N LEU A 232 -15.50 -2.03 -11.15
CA LEU A 232 -15.09 -1.81 -9.76
C LEU A 232 -15.93 -0.75 -9.07
N MET A 233 -15.94 -0.79 -7.74
CA MET A 233 -16.55 0.27 -6.94
C MET A 233 -15.96 1.63 -7.31
N ASP A 234 -16.79 2.67 -7.32
CA ASP A 234 -16.39 4.05 -7.67
C ASP A 234 -15.17 4.54 -6.86
N GLU A 235 -15.09 4.12 -5.62
CA GLU A 235 -13.98 4.42 -4.72
C GLU A 235 -12.62 3.94 -5.27
N VAL A 236 -12.60 2.75 -5.87
CA VAL A 236 -11.39 2.15 -6.44
C VAL A 236 -11.12 2.70 -7.83
N LYS A 237 -12.10 2.58 -8.75
CA LYS A 237 -11.88 2.92 -10.16
C LYS A 237 -11.62 4.41 -10.42
N LEU A 238 -12.17 5.31 -9.57
CA LEU A 238 -12.05 6.76 -9.75
C LEU A 238 -10.89 7.39 -8.99
N HIS A 239 -10.43 6.74 -7.92
CA HIS A 239 -9.52 7.39 -6.96
C HIS A 239 -8.23 6.63 -6.68
N ASP A 240 -8.19 5.31 -6.86
CA ASP A 240 -6.92 4.59 -6.83
C ASP A 240 -6.16 4.77 -8.17
N PRO A 241 -4.83 4.81 -8.17
CA PRO A 241 -4.07 4.96 -9.41
C PRO A 241 -4.36 3.82 -10.39
N ARG A 242 -4.83 4.13 -11.60
CA ARG A 242 -5.13 3.09 -12.62
C ARG A 242 -3.95 2.16 -12.85
N MET A 243 -2.73 2.69 -12.82
CA MET A 243 -1.49 1.91 -12.97
C MET A 243 -1.31 0.86 -11.87
N ALA A 244 -1.86 1.08 -10.67
CA ALA A 244 -1.83 0.12 -9.57
C ALA A 244 -2.91 -0.97 -9.67
N LEU A 245 -3.88 -0.82 -10.59
CA LEU A 245 -5.01 -1.73 -10.79
C LEU A 245 -4.85 -2.59 -12.03
N ASP A 246 -4.39 -1.98 -13.16
CA ASP A 246 -4.46 -2.53 -14.51
C ASP A 246 -3.42 -3.62 -14.76
N GLY A 247 -3.86 -4.87 -14.71
CA GLY A 247 -3.09 -6.07 -15.02
C GLY A 247 -3.08 -6.45 -16.50
N MET A 248 -3.49 -5.53 -17.39
CA MET A 248 -3.62 -5.70 -18.84
C MET A 248 -4.76 -6.65 -19.23
N GLU A 249 -4.71 -7.26 -20.44
CA GLU A 249 -5.81 -7.98 -21.05
C GLU A 249 -6.42 -9.09 -20.17
N ASP A 250 -5.57 -9.88 -19.51
CA ASP A 250 -5.98 -11.05 -18.73
C ASP A 250 -5.64 -10.96 -17.21
N GLY A 251 -5.13 -9.81 -16.76
CA GLY A 251 -4.67 -9.61 -15.39
C GLY A 251 -3.40 -10.40 -15.03
N LEU A 252 -2.77 -11.10 -15.99
CA LEU A 252 -1.62 -11.96 -15.77
C LEU A 252 -0.31 -11.39 -16.32
N TYR A 253 -0.33 -10.21 -16.89
CA TYR A 253 0.84 -9.60 -17.53
C TYR A 253 2.08 -9.61 -16.62
N PHE A 254 1.94 -9.10 -15.40
CA PHE A 254 3.04 -9.05 -14.43
C PHE A 254 3.41 -10.44 -13.88
N THR A 255 2.42 -11.31 -13.72
CA THR A 255 2.62 -12.71 -13.29
C THR A 255 3.40 -13.51 -14.35
N GLY A 256 3.08 -13.31 -15.63
CA GLY A 256 3.76 -13.97 -16.75
C GLY A 256 5.21 -13.55 -16.89
N LEU A 257 5.53 -12.27 -16.69
CA LEU A 257 6.92 -11.77 -16.70
C LEU A 257 7.75 -12.35 -15.56
N SER A 258 7.11 -12.62 -14.42
CA SER A 258 7.74 -13.17 -13.24
C SER A 258 8.05 -14.66 -13.37
N ARG A 259 7.16 -15.43 -14.00
CA ARG A 259 7.23 -16.90 -14.09
C ARG A 259 8.46 -17.39 -14.87
N ASN A 260 8.94 -16.62 -15.83
CA ASN A 260 10.04 -17.01 -16.72
C ASN A 260 11.44 -16.74 -16.14
N ARG A 261 11.56 -16.07 -15.00
CA ARG A 261 12.88 -15.62 -14.50
C ARG A 261 13.19 -15.99 -13.05
N HIS A 262 12.18 -16.18 -12.15
CA HIS A 262 12.48 -16.28 -10.71
C HIS A 262 11.39 -16.98 -9.90
N ARG A 263 11.71 -17.50 -8.71
CA ARG A 263 10.74 -17.85 -7.66
C ARG A 263 10.27 -16.55 -7.00
N ILE A 264 9.22 -15.94 -7.55
CA ILE A 264 8.57 -14.78 -6.96
C ILE A 264 7.41 -15.32 -6.13
N ILE A 265 7.29 -14.89 -4.88
CA ILE A 265 6.04 -15.06 -4.12
C ILE A 265 5.10 -13.96 -4.61
N LEU A 266 4.28 -14.33 -5.59
CA LEU A 266 3.22 -13.46 -6.09
C LEU A 266 1.95 -13.76 -5.29
N PHE A 267 1.34 -12.72 -4.79
CA PHE A 267 0.03 -12.81 -4.19
C PHE A 267 -1.00 -12.36 -5.23
N ARG A 268 -1.84 -13.31 -5.67
CA ARG A 268 -3.09 -13.00 -6.34
C ARG A 268 -4.18 -13.14 -5.30
N VAL A 269 -4.77 -12.06 -4.85
CA VAL A 269 -6.04 -12.11 -4.14
C VAL A 269 -7.08 -12.60 -5.14
N VAL A 270 -7.38 -13.90 -5.10
CA VAL A 270 -8.50 -14.47 -5.84
C VAL A 270 -9.72 -14.31 -4.95
N GLY A 271 -10.55 -13.33 -5.27
CA GLY A 271 -11.89 -13.32 -4.75
C GLY A 271 -12.27 -12.12 -3.90
N PHE A 272 -13.38 -11.68 -4.25
CA PHE A 272 -14.39 -10.77 -3.73
C PHE A 272 -14.26 -9.32 -4.20
N ILE A 273 -14.82 -9.13 -5.38
CA ILE A 273 -15.56 -7.93 -5.75
C ILE A 273 -16.96 -8.05 -5.14
#